data_cf8a0704010b4713316f2290415b38e2
#
_entry.id   cf8a0704010b4713316f2290415b38e2
#
_cell.length_a   1.000
_cell.length_b   1.000
_cell.length_c   1.000
_cell.angle_alpha   90.00
_cell.angle_beta   90.00
_cell.angle_gamma   90.00
#
_symmetry.space_group_name_H-M   'P 1'
#
loop_
_entity.id
_entity.type
_entity.pdbx_description
1 polymer ?
#
loop_
_entity_poly.entity_id
_entity_poly.type
_entity_poly.pdbx_seq_one_letter_code
_entity_poly.pdbx_strand_id
1 'polypeptide(L)'
;MAFLPLVVFLVIYVGCGITFTLMGAESPFGMFPRHVAILVGIGVAQGAGLNLAAVSAAVIGGAYFGDNLSMISDTTISAAQGCGSEMRDKFRMNFFIALPAALVALVLYGIVGGGGQGAIQAGPFDVIQVLPYVAVLVTAVMGINVAVVLFLGILLTGVIGLAQGTVGFFTWIQAVGDGMSDMFSISMVAAMISGIIGLVRYYGGAEWLVGAITARIKNRRQAEYGIGLMSGLLSAAMVNNTIGIIVTCPMAKEIGGKYRIAPKRLASLVDIFACAFLAVMPHDGGMLIVTELAGVSPLSVIKYSFYIFGILISTCATIQLGLLRTEEEKRG
;
A
#
# COMPACT_ATOMS: atom_id res chain seq x y z
N MET A 1 17.86 7.88 14.64
CA MET A 1 16.46 8.12 15.04
C MET A 1 15.49 8.20 13.85
N ALA A 2 15.90 8.70 12.68
CA ALA A 2 15.05 8.83 11.49
C ALA A 2 14.38 7.51 11.01
N PHE A 3 15.00 6.38 11.26
CA PHE A 3 14.47 5.06 10.90
C PHE A 3 13.58 4.42 11.97
N LEU A 4 13.46 5.03 13.15
CA LEU A 4 12.71 4.44 14.25
C LEU A 4 11.25 4.16 13.90
N PRO A 5 10.49 5.06 13.25
CA PRO A 5 9.13 4.78 12.81
C PRO A 5 9.04 3.62 11.82
N LEU A 6 9.98 3.55 10.88
CA LEU A 6 10.06 2.46 9.90
C LEU A 6 10.43 1.13 10.57
N VAL A 7 11.39 1.15 11.49
CA VAL A 7 11.80 -0.03 12.24
C VAL A 7 10.65 -0.54 13.12
N VAL A 8 9.96 0.37 13.83
CA VAL A 8 8.79 0.02 14.64
C VAL A 8 7.69 -0.56 13.77
N PHE A 9 7.36 0.07 12.63
CA PHE A 9 6.40 -0.46 11.67
C PHE A 9 6.82 -1.85 11.17
N LEU A 10 8.08 -2.02 10.72
CA LEU A 10 8.58 -3.30 10.22
C LEU A 10 8.59 -4.38 11.29
N VAL A 11 9.05 -4.08 12.51
CA VAL A 11 9.09 -5.04 13.61
C VAL A 11 7.67 -5.50 13.96
N ILE A 12 6.71 -4.59 14.05
CA ILE A 12 5.32 -4.94 14.32
C ILE A 12 4.73 -5.73 13.15
N TYR A 13 4.84 -5.21 11.92
CA TYR A 13 4.21 -5.82 10.75
C TYR A 13 4.82 -7.18 10.39
N VAL A 14 6.14 -7.27 10.32
CA VAL A 14 6.85 -8.52 10.02
C VAL A 14 6.78 -9.49 11.18
N GLY A 15 6.94 -9.00 12.42
CA GLY A 15 6.83 -9.83 13.62
C GLY A 15 5.44 -10.47 13.75
N CYS A 16 4.37 -9.70 13.52
CA CYS A 16 3.01 -10.23 13.48
C CYS A 16 2.81 -11.20 12.31
N GLY A 17 3.28 -10.85 11.11
CA GLY A 17 3.19 -11.73 9.94
C GLY A 17 3.87 -13.07 10.15
N ILE A 18 5.07 -13.10 10.75
CA ILE A 18 5.79 -14.33 11.09
C ILE A 18 5.03 -15.13 12.15
N THR A 19 4.54 -14.47 13.20
CA THR A 19 3.78 -15.12 14.26
C THR A 19 2.53 -15.80 13.70
N PHE A 20 1.80 -15.14 12.79
CA PHE A 20 0.62 -15.71 12.14
C PHE A 20 0.94 -16.85 11.19
N THR A 21 2.04 -16.75 10.46
CA THR A 21 2.53 -17.88 9.65
C THR A 21 2.80 -19.11 10.52
N LEU A 22 3.43 -18.92 11.67
CA LEU A 22 3.70 -19.99 12.63
C LEU A 22 2.43 -20.55 13.28
N MET A 23 1.38 -19.74 13.40
CA MET A 23 0.07 -20.15 13.91
C MET A 23 -0.82 -20.80 12.84
N GLY A 24 -0.35 -20.95 11.60
CA GLY A 24 -1.09 -21.61 10.52
C GLY A 24 -2.22 -20.77 9.92
N ALA A 25 -2.17 -19.44 10.03
CA ALA A 25 -3.17 -18.55 9.45
C ALA A 25 -3.13 -18.59 7.92
N GLU A 26 -4.29 -18.67 7.26
CA GLU A 26 -4.40 -18.70 5.80
C GLU A 26 -3.95 -17.39 5.12
N SER A 27 -3.98 -16.27 5.84
CA SER A 27 -3.58 -14.94 5.35
C SER A 27 -2.83 -14.14 6.41
N PRO A 28 -1.59 -14.54 6.80
CA PRO A 28 -0.88 -13.99 7.97
C PRO A 28 -0.67 -12.48 7.93
N PHE A 29 -0.32 -11.93 6.77
CA PHE A 29 -0.06 -10.49 6.58
C PHE A 29 -1.32 -9.66 6.29
N GLY A 30 -2.41 -10.29 5.83
CA GLY A 30 -3.70 -9.66 5.61
C GLY A 30 -4.52 -9.47 6.89
N MET A 31 -4.24 -10.22 7.93
CA MET A 31 -4.95 -10.15 9.22
C MET A 31 -4.53 -8.94 10.06
N PHE A 32 -3.38 -8.34 9.78
CA PHE A 32 -2.90 -7.19 10.53
C PHE A 32 -3.57 -5.90 10.03
N PRO A 33 -4.27 -5.13 10.88
CA PRO A 33 -4.86 -3.87 10.47
C PRO A 33 -3.77 -2.86 10.12
N ARG A 34 -3.55 -2.65 8.83
CA ARG A 34 -2.56 -1.70 8.30
C ARG A 34 -2.67 -0.32 8.95
N HIS A 35 -3.89 0.08 9.32
CA HIS A 35 -4.19 1.36 9.94
C HIS A 35 -3.53 1.54 11.32
N VAL A 36 -3.42 0.47 12.12
CA VAL A 36 -2.78 0.53 13.44
C VAL A 36 -1.27 0.75 13.31
N ALA A 37 -0.62 0.04 12.39
CA ALA A 37 0.80 0.23 12.14
C ALA A 37 1.12 1.63 11.61
N ILE A 38 0.26 2.17 10.75
CA ILE A 38 0.32 3.54 10.23
C ILE A 38 0.22 4.54 11.37
N LEU A 39 -0.78 4.40 12.24
CA LEU A 39 -1.03 5.30 13.37
C LEU A 39 0.15 5.35 14.34
N VAL A 40 0.72 4.20 14.69
CA VAL A 40 1.91 4.12 15.54
C VAL A 40 3.12 4.78 14.86
N GLY A 41 3.35 4.50 13.57
CA GLY A 41 4.45 5.09 12.81
C GLY A 41 4.37 6.61 12.74
N ILE A 42 3.17 7.17 12.48
CA ILE A 42 2.93 8.62 12.41
C ILE A 42 3.07 9.26 13.80
N GLY A 43 2.51 8.66 14.85
CA GLY A 43 2.62 9.16 16.21
C GLY A 43 4.06 9.24 16.70
N VAL A 44 4.87 8.23 16.43
CA VAL A 44 6.32 8.24 16.73
C VAL A 44 7.04 9.33 15.93
N ALA A 45 6.67 9.54 14.67
CA ALA A 45 7.26 10.58 13.83
C ALA A 45 6.93 11.99 14.31
N GLN A 46 5.69 12.24 14.75
CA GLN A 46 5.27 13.51 15.36
C GLN A 46 6.07 13.80 16.63
N GLY A 47 6.17 12.81 17.52
CA GLY A 47 6.94 12.94 18.76
C GLY A 47 8.43 13.17 18.53
N ALA A 48 8.99 12.64 17.44
CA ALA A 48 10.38 12.81 17.05
C ALA A 48 10.67 14.09 16.24
N GLY A 49 9.64 14.91 15.93
CA GLY A 49 9.80 16.12 15.11
C GLY A 49 10.25 15.83 13.67
N LEU A 50 9.89 14.66 13.13
CA LEU A 50 10.27 14.27 11.77
C LEU A 50 9.33 14.92 10.73
N ASN A 51 9.79 14.95 9.47
CA ASN A 51 8.96 15.39 8.35
C ASN A 51 7.81 14.41 8.13
N LEU A 52 6.60 14.78 8.55
CA LEU A 52 5.42 13.91 8.50
C LEU A 52 5.05 13.48 7.07
N ALA A 53 5.25 14.34 6.07
CA ALA A 53 5.00 13.98 4.68
C ALA A 53 5.96 12.89 4.18
N ALA A 54 7.24 12.96 4.56
CA ALA A 54 8.22 11.93 4.23
C ALA A 54 7.95 10.61 4.96
N VAL A 55 7.56 10.68 6.24
CA VAL A 55 7.19 9.48 7.01
C VAL A 55 5.92 8.84 6.43
N SER A 56 4.91 9.65 6.11
CA SER A 56 3.68 9.18 5.47
C SER A 56 3.98 8.46 4.15
N ALA A 57 4.84 9.04 3.32
CA ALA A 57 5.29 8.41 2.07
C ALA A 57 6.09 7.12 2.30
N ALA A 58 6.92 7.06 3.35
CA ALA A 58 7.65 5.85 3.73
C ALA A 58 6.71 4.73 4.18
N VAL A 59 5.66 5.06 4.94
CA VAL A 59 4.63 4.10 5.38
C VAL A 59 3.85 3.54 4.18
N ILE A 60 3.37 4.41 3.29
CA ILE A 60 2.69 4.01 2.05
C ILE A 60 3.63 3.15 1.19
N GLY A 61 4.87 3.61 0.98
CA GLY A 61 5.89 2.87 0.22
C GLY A 61 6.17 1.49 0.81
N GLY A 62 6.24 1.38 2.13
CA GLY A 62 6.42 0.11 2.84
C GLY A 62 5.23 -0.84 2.67
N ALA A 63 4.00 -0.33 2.71
CA ALA A 63 2.79 -1.11 2.46
C ALA A 63 2.78 -1.70 1.05
N TYR A 64 3.06 -0.88 0.04
CA TYR A 64 3.15 -1.35 -1.36
C TYR A 64 4.36 -2.23 -1.64
N PHE A 65 5.49 -2.04 -0.94
CA PHE A 65 6.61 -2.99 -0.99
C PHE A 65 6.19 -4.37 -0.49
N GLY A 66 5.46 -4.42 0.64
CA GLY A 66 4.90 -5.66 1.16
C GLY A 66 3.92 -6.32 0.20
N ASP A 67 3.05 -5.54 -0.43
CA ASP A 67 2.07 -6.03 -1.40
C ASP A 67 2.73 -6.61 -2.66
N ASN A 68 3.71 -5.90 -3.23
CA ASN A 68 4.49 -6.37 -4.38
C ASN A 68 5.27 -7.66 -4.12
N LEU A 69 5.70 -7.90 -2.88
CA LEU A 69 6.43 -9.08 -2.44
C LEU A 69 5.56 -10.09 -1.65
N SER A 70 4.27 -9.89 -1.60
CA SER A 70 3.36 -10.86 -1.02
C SER A 70 3.15 -12.06 -1.96
N MET A 71 2.98 -13.24 -1.39
CA MET A 71 2.51 -14.43 -2.11
C MET A 71 1.00 -14.64 -2.00
N ILE A 72 0.35 -13.91 -1.10
CA ILE A 72 -1.03 -14.15 -0.67
C ILE A 72 -1.91 -12.90 -0.75
N SER A 73 -1.39 -11.75 -1.22
CA SER A 73 -2.23 -10.57 -1.44
C SER A 73 -3.19 -10.82 -2.61
N ASP A 74 -4.35 -10.20 -2.54
CA ASP A 74 -5.38 -10.27 -3.57
C ASP A 74 -4.88 -9.77 -4.93
N THR A 75 -4.01 -8.76 -4.95
CA THR A 75 -3.33 -8.27 -6.15
C THR A 75 -2.40 -9.32 -6.74
N THR A 76 -1.60 -9.97 -5.91
CA THR A 76 -0.70 -11.05 -6.34
C THR A 76 -1.45 -12.25 -6.88
N ILE A 77 -2.49 -12.69 -6.18
CA ILE A 77 -3.33 -13.82 -6.62
C ILE A 77 -3.99 -13.49 -7.96
N SER A 78 -4.58 -12.30 -8.07
CA SER A 78 -5.26 -11.85 -9.29
C SER A 78 -4.30 -11.72 -10.47
N ALA A 79 -3.10 -11.15 -10.27
CA ALA A 79 -2.09 -11.01 -11.31
C ALA A 79 -1.53 -12.36 -11.75
N ALA A 80 -1.17 -13.23 -10.81
CA ALA A 80 -0.59 -14.52 -11.11
C ALA A 80 -1.59 -15.43 -11.84
N GLN A 81 -2.78 -15.64 -11.26
CA GLN A 81 -3.83 -16.46 -11.88
C GLN A 81 -4.35 -15.84 -13.18
N GLY A 82 -4.61 -14.53 -13.15
CA GLY A 82 -5.07 -13.77 -14.31
C GLY A 82 -4.12 -13.85 -15.50
N CYS A 83 -2.80 -13.79 -15.30
CA CYS A 83 -1.79 -13.92 -16.35
C CYS A 83 -1.32 -15.37 -16.61
N GLY A 84 -1.74 -16.36 -15.82
CA GLY A 84 -1.35 -17.77 -15.98
C GLY A 84 0.08 -18.05 -15.50
N SER A 85 0.51 -17.37 -14.44
CA SER A 85 1.83 -17.57 -13.80
C SER A 85 1.65 -18.25 -12.45
N GLU A 86 2.70 -18.95 -11.99
CA GLU A 86 2.78 -19.36 -10.60
C GLU A 86 3.08 -18.15 -9.69
N MET A 87 2.49 -18.13 -8.50
CA MET A 87 2.71 -17.05 -7.52
C MET A 87 4.18 -16.93 -7.11
N ARG A 88 4.85 -18.07 -6.96
CA ARG A 88 6.30 -18.13 -6.65
C ARG A 88 7.16 -17.47 -7.72
N ASP A 89 6.83 -17.69 -8.98
CA ASP A 89 7.56 -17.12 -10.11
C ASP A 89 7.37 -15.61 -10.23
N LYS A 90 6.13 -15.12 -10.01
CA LYS A 90 5.81 -13.69 -9.92
C LYS A 90 6.56 -13.05 -8.74
N PHE A 91 6.53 -13.67 -7.54
CA PHE A 91 7.27 -13.20 -6.38
C PHE A 91 8.76 -13.03 -6.67
N ARG A 92 9.39 -14.08 -7.25
CA ARG A 92 10.82 -14.05 -7.59
C ARG A 92 11.15 -12.93 -8.58
N MET A 93 10.29 -12.71 -9.56
CA MET A 93 10.44 -11.63 -10.54
C MET A 93 10.36 -10.27 -9.85
N ASN A 94 9.33 -10.06 -9.04
CA ASN A 94 9.11 -8.80 -8.33
C ASN A 94 10.23 -8.52 -7.31
N PHE A 95 10.78 -9.55 -6.66
CA PHE A 95 11.88 -9.40 -5.71
C PHE A 95 13.08 -8.69 -6.32
N PHE A 96 13.52 -9.11 -7.51
CA PHE A 96 14.65 -8.49 -8.19
C PHE A 96 14.37 -7.07 -8.70
N ILE A 97 13.11 -6.69 -8.86
CA ILE A 97 12.70 -5.35 -9.28
C ILE A 97 12.49 -4.44 -8.06
N ALA A 98 11.83 -4.94 -7.03
CA ALA A 98 11.42 -4.16 -5.85
C ALA A 98 12.57 -3.94 -4.86
N LEU A 99 13.45 -4.92 -4.68
CA LEU A 99 14.55 -4.83 -3.71
C LEU A 99 15.50 -3.65 -3.99
N PRO A 100 16.00 -3.43 -5.21
CA PRO A 100 16.86 -2.27 -5.50
C PRO A 100 16.13 -0.94 -5.24
N ALA A 101 14.86 -0.85 -5.62
CA ALA A 101 14.03 0.33 -5.39
C ALA A 101 13.84 0.60 -3.88
N ALA A 102 13.61 -0.45 -3.09
CA ALA A 102 13.45 -0.35 -1.64
C ALA A 102 14.75 0.09 -0.95
N LEU A 103 15.90 -0.43 -1.37
CA LEU A 103 17.20 -0.03 -0.81
C LEU A 103 17.51 1.44 -1.09
N VAL A 104 17.25 1.91 -2.33
CA VAL A 104 17.41 3.34 -2.68
C VAL A 104 16.43 4.20 -1.88
N ALA A 105 15.17 3.80 -1.78
CA ALA A 105 14.18 4.52 -1.00
C ALA A 105 14.56 4.61 0.48
N LEU A 106 15.08 3.53 1.06
CA LEU A 106 15.55 3.49 2.45
C LEU A 106 16.65 4.53 2.68
N VAL A 107 17.65 4.61 1.79
CA VAL A 107 18.72 5.60 1.88
C VAL A 107 18.16 7.03 1.77
N LEU A 108 17.26 7.28 0.82
CA LEU A 108 16.65 8.60 0.62
C LEU A 108 15.81 9.03 1.82
N TYR A 109 15.02 8.12 2.41
CA TYR A 109 14.28 8.40 3.65
C TYR A 109 15.21 8.67 4.83
N GLY A 110 16.35 7.98 4.90
CA GLY A 110 17.39 8.26 5.91
C GLY A 110 17.96 9.66 5.78
N ILE A 111 18.23 10.12 4.57
CA ILE A 111 18.76 11.47 4.32
C ILE A 111 17.71 12.54 4.66
N VAL A 112 16.47 12.37 4.21
CA VAL A 112 15.38 13.34 4.44
C VAL A 112 14.93 13.34 5.90
N GLY A 113 14.89 12.19 6.56
CA GLY A 113 14.52 12.05 7.98
C GLY A 113 15.62 12.42 8.97
N GLY A 114 16.88 12.51 8.53
CA GLY A 114 18.04 12.81 9.38
C GLY A 114 18.08 14.23 9.97
N GLY A 115 17.18 15.13 9.54
CA GLY A 115 17.08 16.51 10.02
C GLY A 115 16.18 16.73 11.26
N GLY A 116 15.59 15.69 11.81
CA GLY A 116 14.75 15.77 13.01
C GLY A 116 15.59 16.16 14.23
N GLN A 117 15.47 17.40 14.71
CA GLN A 117 16.09 17.89 15.94
C GLN A 117 15.21 17.62 17.18
N GLY A 118 14.12 16.86 17.02
CA GLY A 118 13.27 16.46 18.12
C GLY A 118 14.00 15.44 18.99
N ALA A 119 14.47 15.86 20.15
CA ALA A 119 14.68 14.92 21.24
C ALA A 119 13.30 14.33 21.55
N ILE A 120 13.13 13.02 21.35
CA ILE A 120 11.99 12.33 21.94
C ILE A 120 12.13 12.54 23.43
N GLN A 121 11.45 13.57 23.97
CA GLN A 121 11.29 13.66 25.39
C GLN A 121 10.40 12.46 25.76
N ALA A 122 11.04 11.42 26.25
CA ALA A 122 10.32 10.32 26.87
C ALA A 122 9.56 10.93 28.06
N GLY A 123 8.31 11.30 27.84
CA GLY A 123 7.38 11.61 28.91
C GLY A 123 7.23 10.38 29.82
N PRO A 124 6.63 10.53 30.99
CA PRO A 124 6.37 9.39 31.86
C PRO A 124 5.56 8.35 31.06
N PHE A 125 6.19 7.19 30.82
CA PHE A 125 5.60 6.09 30.07
C PHE A 125 4.65 5.32 30.99
N ASP A 126 3.37 5.35 30.68
CA ASP A 126 2.38 4.54 31.36
C ASP A 126 1.98 3.34 30.50
N VAL A 127 2.40 2.15 30.94
CA VAL A 127 2.10 0.87 30.27
C VAL A 127 0.60 0.66 30.11
N ILE A 128 -0.22 1.18 31.04
CA ILE A 128 -1.67 1.00 31.03
C ILE A 128 -2.29 1.73 29.83
N GLN A 129 -1.75 2.88 29.45
CA GLN A 129 -2.22 3.65 28.28
C GLN A 129 -1.90 2.96 26.94
N VAL A 130 -0.95 2.04 26.91
CA VAL A 130 -0.61 1.26 25.72
C VAL A 130 -1.51 0.03 25.56
N LEU A 131 -2.14 -0.41 26.65
CA LEU A 131 -2.96 -1.63 26.69
C LEU A 131 -4.11 -1.65 25.65
N PRO A 132 -4.86 -0.56 25.40
CA PRO A 132 -5.88 -0.54 24.36
C PRO A 132 -5.33 -0.84 22.95
N TYR A 133 -4.15 -0.31 22.63
CA TYR A 133 -3.52 -0.56 21.32
C TYR A 133 -3.11 -2.02 21.17
N VAL A 134 -2.54 -2.61 22.23
CA VAL A 134 -2.19 -4.03 22.26
C VAL A 134 -3.44 -4.89 22.15
N ALA A 135 -4.52 -4.54 22.86
CA ALA A 135 -5.78 -5.27 22.81
C ALA A 135 -6.42 -5.23 21.42
N VAL A 136 -6.48 -4.06 20.78
CA VAL A 136 -6.94 -3.89 19.37
C VAL A 136 -6.11 -4.75 18.44
N LEU A 137 -4.79 -4.73 18.62
CA LEU A 137 -3.87 -5.53 17.82
C LEU A 137 -4.15 -7.02 17.97
N VAL A 138 -4.18 -7.52 19.20
CA VAL A 138 -4.37 -8.95 19.50
C VAL A 138 -5.75 -9.43 19.02
N THR A 139 -6.80 -8.66 19.26
CA THR A 139 -8.16 -9.05 18.84
C THR A 139 -8.36 -9.00 17.34
N ALA A 140 -7.73 -8.04 16.65
CA ALA A 140 -7.70 -8.01 15.18
C ALA A 140 -7.01 -9.24 14.60
N VAL A 141 -5.92 -9.66 15.23
CA VAL A 141 -5.14 -10.84 14.91
C VAL A 141 -5.94 -12.13 15.09
N MET A 142 -6.74 -12.20 16.13
CA MET A 142 -7.63 -13.34 16.37
C MET A 142 -8.77 -13.46 15.35
N GLY A 143 -8.80 -12.59 14.33
CA GLY A 143 -9.80 -12.62 13.27
C GLY A 143 -11.18 -12.11 13.70
N ILE A 144 -11.26 -11.37 14.81
CA ILE A 144 -12.51 -10.75 15.24
C ILE A 144 -12.91 -9.66 14.25
N ASN A 145 -14.20 -9.50 14.02
CA ASN A 145 -14.73 -8.48 13.11
C ASN A 145 -14.16 -7.10 13.44
N VAL A 146 -13.63 -6.42 12.44
CA VAL A 146 -12.91 -5.13 12.58
C VAL A 146 -13.76 -4.06 13.28
N ALA A 147 -15.06 -3.99 12.99
CA ALA A 147 -15.95 -3.03 13.64
C ALA A 147 -16.05 -3.29 15.16
N VAL A 148 -16.11 -4.57 15.57
CA VAL A 148 -16.13 -4.97 17.00
C VAL A 148 -14.79 -4.63 17.65
N VAL A 149 -13.67 -4.91 16.99
CA VAL A 149 -12.31 -4.61 17.49
C VAL A 149 -12.13 -3.11 17.72
N LEU A 150 -12.53 -2.28 16.76
CA LEU A 150 -12.44 -0.82 16.89
C LEU A 150 -13.37 -0.28 17.99
N PHE A 151 -14.59 -0.80 18.05
CA PHE A 151 -15.54 -0.41 19.11
C PHE A 151 -15.02 -0.76 20.52
N LEU A 152 -14.50 -1.96 20.71
CA LEU A 152 -13.85 -2.37 21.96
C LEU A 152 -12.62 -1.51 22.28
N GLY A 153 -11.83 -1.14 21.27
CA GLY A 153 -10.69 -0.22 21.43
C GLY A 153 -11.12 1.14 21.94
N ILE A 154 -12.18 1.73 21.36
CA ILE A 154 -12.76 3.01 21.81
C ILE A 154 -13.26 2.91 23.25
N LEU A 155 -13.98 1.85 23.60
CA LEU A 155 -14.44 1.65 24.97
C LEU A 155 -13.29 1.51 25.97
N LEU A 156 -12.28 0.72 25.62
CA LEU A 156 -11.14 0.46 26.48
C LEU A 156 -10.29 1.71 26.71
N THR A 157 -10.07 2.53 25.67
CA THR A 157 -9.39 3.83 25.79
C THR A 157 -10.17 4.78 26.69
N GLY A 158 -11.52 4.80 26.56
CA GLY A 158 -12.40 5.61 27.43
C GLY A 158 -12.31 5.18 28.90
N VAL A 159 -12.45 3.87 29.16
CA VAL A 159 -12.38 3.33 30.53
C VAL A 159 -11.02 3.63 31.19
N ILE A 160 -9.92 3.41 30.49
CA ILE A 160 -8.58 3.67 31.02
C ILE A 160 -8.34 5.16 31.21
N GLY A 161 -8.67 6.00 30.22
CA GLY A 161 -8.48 7.45 30.31
C GLY A 161 -9.28 8.10 31.43
N LEU A 162 -10.53 7.65 31.63
CA LEU A 162 -11.39 8.12 32.73
C LEU A 162 -10.89 7.61 34.08
N ALA A 163 -10.48 6.35 34.20
CA ALA A 163 -9.97 5.78 35.44
C ALA A 163 -8.68 6.44 35.92
N GLN A 164 -7.81 6.85 34.98
CA GLN A 164 -6.57 7.57 35.27
C GLN A 164 -6.75 9.09 35.41
N GLY A 165 -7.93 9.61 35.11
CA GLY A 165 -8.18 11.04 35.11
C GLY A 165 -7.44 11.83 34.04
N THR A 166 -6.89 11.14 33.03
CA THR A 166 -6.15 11.77 31.90
C THR A 166 -7.08 12.39 30.89
N VAL A 167 -8.33 11.88 30.78
CA VAL A 167 -9.37 12.39 29.88
C VAL A 167 -10.68 12.52 30.65
N GLY A 168 -11.39 13.65 30.48
CA GLY A 168 -12.73 13.83 30.99
C GLY A 168 -13.78 13.11 30.13
N PHE A 169 -14.91 12.71 30.74
CA PHE A 169 -15.97 12.01 30.01
C PHE A 169 -16.47 12.76 28.77
N PHE A 170 -16.74 14.06 28.91
CA PHE A 170 -17.20 14.87 27.78
C PHE A 170 -16.12 15.03 26.70
N THR A 171 -14.86 15.19 27.10
CA THR A 171 -13.72 15.26 26.15
C THR A 171 -13.55 13.95 25.38
N TRP A 172 -13.74 12.81 26.04
CA TRP A 172 -13.68 11.52 25.38
C TRP A 172 -14.83 11.34 24.37
N ILE A 173 -16.08 11.69 24.75
CA ILE A 173 -17.23 11.64 23.81
C ILE A 173 -17.00 12.55 22.62
N GLN A 174 -16.47 13.76 22.86
CA GLN A 174 -16.17 14.72 21.80
C GLN A 174 -15.10 14.14 20.84
N ALA A 175 -14.01 13.58 21.36
CA ALA A 175 -12.98 12.94 20.55
C ALA A 175 -13.52 11.77 19.71
N VAL A 176 -14.46 10.98 20.25
CA VAL A 176 -15.16 9.93 19.49
C VAL A 176 -16.00 10.53 18.37
N GLY A 177 -16.74 11.61 18.65
CA GLY A 177 -17.56 12.33 17.67
C GLY A 177 -16.72 12.92 16.54
N ASP A 178 -15.60 13.56 16.88
CA ASP A 178 -14.68 14.16 15.92
C ASP A 178 -14.06 13.06 15.01
N GLY A 179 -13.57 11.97 15.59
CA GLY A 179 -13.06 10.84 14.81
C GLY A 179 -14.10 10.17 13.90
N MET A 180 -15.37 10.11 14.33
CA MET A 180 -16.46 9.63 13.46
C MET A 180 -16.73 10.61 12.31
N SER A 181 -16.68 11.91 12.55
CA SER A 181 -16.89 12.95 11.53
C SER A 181 -15.79 12.91 10.47
N ASP A 182 -14.53 12.74 10.88
CA ASP A 182 -13.40 12.63 9.97
C ASP A 182 -13.51 11.37 9.08
N MET A 183 -13.82 10.24 9.69
CA MET A 183 -14.04 9.00 8.94
C MET A 183 -15.26 9.05 8.02
N PHE A 184 -16.32 9.74 8.42
CA PHE A 184 -17.50 9.99 7.56
C PHE A 184 -17.11 10.80 6.32
N SER A 185 -16.32 11.87 6.48
CA SER A 185 -15.85 12.71 5.38
C SER A 185 -15.06 11.88 4.36
N ILE A 186 -14.10 11.05 4.81
CA ILE A 186 -13.34 10.14 3.94
C ILE A 186 -14.27 9.17 3.22
N SER A 187 -15.24 8.58 3.94
CA SER A 187 -16.18 7.61 3.37
C SER A 187 -17.06 8.24 2.29
N MET A 188 -17.50 9.48 2.50
CA MET A 188 -18.30 10.24 1.51
C MET A 188 -17.46 10.53 0.26
N VAL A 189 -16.21 10.96 0.40
CA VAL A 189 -15.30 11.18 -0.72
C VAL A 189 -15.12 9.89 -1.51
N ALA A 190 -14.85 8.77 -0.83
CA ALA A 190 -14.70 7.46 -1.47
C ALA A 190 -15.98 7.02 -2.22
N ALA A 191 -17.16 7.24 -1.64
CA ALA A 191 -18.45 6.94 -2.28
C ALA A 191 -18.68 7.80 -3.54
N MET A 192 -18.39 9.08 -3.48
CA MET A 192 -18.51 9.99 -4.63
C MET A 192 -17.56 9.60 -5.76
N ILE A 193 -16.30 9.28 -5.44
CA ILE A 193 -15.31 8.82 -6.41
C ILE A 193 -15.79 7.50 -7.06
N SER A 194 -16.30 6.56 -6.26
CA SER A 194 -16.86 5.30 -6.77
C SER A 194 -18.01 5.53 -7.75
N GLY A 195 -18.87 6.52 -7.50
CA GLY A 195 -19.94 6.93 -8.42
C GLY A 195 -19.40 7.47 -9.75
N ILE A 196 -18.38 8.34 -9.70
CA ILE A 196 -17.71 8.88 -10.91
C ILE A 196 -17.08 7.75 -11.72
N ILE A 197 -16.41 6.80 -11.07
CA ILE A 197 -15.81 5.63 -11.71
C ILE A 197 -16.89 4.77 -12.39
N GLY A 198 -18.03 4.58 -11.72
CA GLY A 198 -19.17 3.89 -12.30
C GLY A 198 -19.65 4.52 -13.61
N LEU A 199 -19.72 5.85 -13.67
CA LEU A 199 -20.06 6.59 -14.89
C LEU A 199 -19.02 6.42 -15.99
N VAL A 200 -17.72 6.56 -15.66
CA VAL A 200 -16.62 6.37 -16.64
C VAL A 200 -16.68 4.97 -17.27
N ARG A 201 -16.94 3.94 -16.46
CA ARG A 201 -17.11 2.56 -16.96
C ARG A 201 -18.36 2.42 -17.84
N TYR A 202 -19.49 2.97 -17.40
CA TYR A 202 -20.73 2.91 -18.15
C TYR A 202 -20.63 3.53 -19.54
N TYR A 203 -19.88 4.63 -19.68
CA TYR A 203 -19.64 5.30 -20.95
C TYR A 203 -18.47 4.73 -21.77
N GLY A 204 -17.95 3.56 -21.43
CA GLY A 204 -16.90 2.88 -22.19
C GLY A 204 -15.51 3.48 -22.07
N GLY A 205 -15.24 4.23 -20.97
CA GLY A 205 -13.93 4.85 -20.76
C GLY A 205 -12.80 3.85 -20.60
N ALA A 206 -13.07 2.70 -20.00
CA ALA A 206 -12.09 1.63 -19.85
C ALA A 206 -11.73 1.00 -21.21
N GLU A 207 -12.73 0.69 -22.03
CA GLU A 207 -12.56 0.12 -23.37
C GLU A 207 -11.83 1.08 -24.31
N TRP A 208 -12.17 2.38 -24.24
CA TRP A 208 -11.46 3.40 -24.99
C TRP A 208 -9.97 3.46 -24.62
N LEU A 209 -9.64 3.45 -23.33
CA LEU A 209 -8.27 3.48 -22.82
C LEU A 209 -7.46 2.28 -23.34
N VAL A 210 -8.03 1.11 -23.25
CA VAL A 210 -7.45 -0.14 -23.75
C VAL A 210 -7.17 -0.05 -25.24
N GLY A 211 -8.15 0.37 -26.03
CA GLY A 211 -8.03 0.54 -27.49
C GLY A 211 -6.93 1.52 -27.86
N ALA A 212 -6.88 2.67 -27.16
CA ALA A 212 -5.88 3.71 -27.42
C ALA A 212 -4.43 3.26 -27.13
N ILE A 213 -4.24 2.42 -26.10
CA ILE A 213 -2.91 1.86 -25.77
C ILE A 213 -2.54 0.77 -26.75
N THR A 214 -3.43 -0.19 -27.01
CA THR A 214 -3.18 -1.37 -27.86
C THR A 214 -2.83 -0.95 -29.30
N ALA A 215 -3.49 0.07 -29.83
CA ALA A 215 -3.22 0.59 -31.19
C ALA A 215 -1.79 1.10 -31.39
N ARG A 216 -1.09 1.45 -30.30
CA ARG A 216 0.28 1.98 -30.36
C ARG A 216 1.37 0.93 -30.21
N ILE A 217 1.03 -0.34 -29.91
CA ILE A 217 1.98 -1.42 -29.67
C ILE A 217 2.50 -1.97 -31.00
N LYS A 218 3.80 -1.78 -31.26
CA LYS A 218 4.49 -2.26 -32.48
C LYS A 218 5.62 -3.25 -32.19
N ASN A 219 6.15 -3.26 -30.99
CA ASN A 219 7.26 -4.13 -30.60
C ASN A 219 7.12 -4.61 -29.15
N ARG A 220 7.96 -5.56 -28.74
CA ARG A 220 7.92 -6.18 -27.41
C ARG A 220 8.05 -5.14 -26.26
N ARG A 221 8.99 -4.19 -26.37
CA ARG A 221 9.16 -3.17 -25.31
C ARG A 221 7.90 -2.31 -25.16
N GLN A 222 7.32 -1.91 -26.28
CA GLN A 222 6.04 -1.18 -26.26
C GLN A 222 4.89 -2.03 -25.72
N ALA A 223 4.92 -3.35 -25.94
CA ALA A 223 3.94 -4.28 -25.36
C ALA A 223 4.09 -4.32 -23.83
N GLU A 224 5.30 -4.46 -23.30
CA GLU A 224 5.57 -4.46 -21.86
C GLU A 224 5.13 -3.14 -21.20
N TYR A 225 5.46 -1.99 -21.80
CA TYR A 225 4.97 -0.68 -21.34
C TYR A 225 3.46 -0.54 -21.47
N GLY A 226 2.90 -0.96 -22.60
CA GLY A 226 1.46 -0.88 -22.85
C GLY A 226 0.65 -1.68 -21.82
N ILE A 227 1.08 -2.89 -21.51
CA ILE A 227 0.46 -3.75 -20.49
C ILE A 227 0.55 -3.10 -19.12
N GLY A 228 1.73 -2.62 -18.74
CA GLY A 228 1.92 -1.93 -17.47
C GLY A 228 1.06 -0.67 -17.36
N LEU A 229 1.14 0.23 -18.36
CA LEU A 229 0.35 1.47 -18.38
C LEU A 229 -1.15 1.20 -18.34
N MET A 230 -1.63 0.19 -19.07
CA MET A 230 -3.03 -0.21 -19.05
C MET A 230 -3.47 -0.63 -17.65
N SER A 231 -2.69 -1.47 -16.99
CA SER A 231 -2.97 -1.90 -15.62
C SER A 231 -2.93 -0.73 -14.63
N GLY A 232 -1.90 0.10 -14.71
CA GLY A 232 -1.74 1.25 -13.82
C GLY A 232 -2.86 2.28 -13.98
N LEU A 233 -3.18 2.67 -15.23
CA LEU A 233 -4.23 3.65 -15.51
C LEU A 233 -5.62 3.13 -15.14
N LEU A 234 -5.93 1.84 -15.41
CA LEU A 234 -7.18 1.23 -15.01
C LEU A 234 -7.29 1.14 -13.48
N SER A 235 -6.21 0.77 -12.79
CA SER A 235 -6.19 0.73 -11.31
C SER A 235 -6.41 2.11 -10.70
N ALA A 236 -5.73 3.13 -11.23
CA ALA A 236 -5.92 4.51 -10.81
C ALA A 236 -7.34 5.02 -11.11
N ALA A 237 -7.87 4.73 -12.30
CA ALA A 237 -9.23 5.13 -12.69
C ALA A 237 -10.32 4.40 -11.89
N MET A 238 -10.08 3.17 -11.45
CA MET A 238 -11.03 2.38 -10.68
C MET A 238 -10.81 2.47 -9.16
N VAL A 239 -9.76 3.16 -8.72
CA VAL A 239 -9.33 3.26 -7.31
C VAL A 239 -9.28 1.87 -6.65
N ASN A 240 -8.88 0.88 -7.43
CA ASN A 240 -8.79 -0.50 -6.98
C ASN A 240 -7.79 -1.30 -7.82
N ASN A 241 -6.70 -1.74 -7.20
CA ASN A 241 -5.65 -2.53 -7.84
C ASN A 241 -6.19 -3.84 -8.40
N THR A 242 -6.91 -4.59 -7.57
CA THR A 242 -7.39 -5.93 -7.90
C THR A 242 -8.31 -5.91 -9.12
N ILE A 243 -9.23 -4.95 -9.18
CA ILE A 243 -10.13 -4.79 -10.34
C ILE A 243 -9.33 -4.38 -11.59
N GLY A 244 -8.41 -3.40 -11.46
CA GLY A 244 -7.55 -2.98 -12.56
C GLY A 244 -6.72 -4.13 -13.13
N ILE A 245 -6.16 -4.96 -12.26
CA ILE A 245 -5.42 -6.18 -12.62
C ILE A 245 -6.31 -7.19 -13.34
N ILE A 246 -7.49 -7.53 -12.77
CA ILE A 246 -8.41 -8.51 -13.35
C ILE A 246 -8.85 -8.09 -14.75
N VAL A 247 -9.17 -6.82 -14.95
CA VAL A 247 -9.58 -6.28 -16.26
C VAL A 247 -8.43 -6.31 -17.27
N THR A 248 -7.18 -6.08 -16.81
CA THR A 248 -6.01 -6.04 -17.69
C THR A 248 -5.52 -7.42 -18.09
N CYS A 249 -5.61 -8.42 -17.22
CA CYS A 249 -5.01 -9.74 -17.42
C CYS A 249 -5.38 -10.46 -18.72
N PRO A 250 -6.65 -10.49 -19.18
CA PRO A 250 -7.00 -11.12 -20.45
C PRO A 250 -6.26 -10.51 -21.64
N MET A 251 -6.20 -9.19 -21.68
CA MET A 251 -5.50 -8.44 -22.74
C MET A 251 -3.98 -8.57 -22.63
N ALA A 252 -3.47 -8.58 -21.40
CA ALA A 252 -2.05 -8.83 -21.16
C ALA A 252 -1.62 -10.21 -21.70
N LYS A 253 -2.47 -11.25 -21.54
CA LYS A 253 -2.23 -12.58 -22.12
C LYS A 253 -2.22 -12.56 -23.65
N GLU A 254 -3.21 -11.90 -24.26
CA GLU A 254 -3.30 -11.81 -25.72
C GLU A 254 -2.07 -11.10 -26.31
N ILE A 255 -1.74 -9.91 -25.77
CA ILE A 255 -0.57 -9.14 -26.18
C ILE A 255 0.71 -9.94 -25.88
N GLY A 256 0.79 -10.56 -24.70
CA GLY A 256 1.92 -11.38 -24.28
C GLY A 256 2.18 -12.55 -25.20
N GLY A 257 1.13 -13.23 -25.66
CA GLY A 257 1.22 -14.32 -26.65
C GLY A 257 1.78 -13.82 -27.98
N LYS A 258 1.28 -12.67 -28.48
CA LYS A 258 1.75 -12.07 -29.73
C LYS A 258 3.21 -11.64 -29.71
N TYR A 259 3.69 -11.10 -28.58
CA TYR A 259 5.06 -10.60 -28.42
C TYR A 259 5.96 -11.54 -27.62
N ARG A 260 5.54 -12.78 -27.38
CA ARG A 260 6.29 -13.83 -26.66
C ARG A 260 6.81 -13.37 -25.29
N ILE A 261 5.94 -12.75 -24.49
CA ILE A 261 6.27 -12.31 -23.12
C ILE A 261 5.82 -13.42 -22.15
N ALA A 262 6.72 -13.88 -21.28
CA ALA A 262 6.43 -14.96 -20.34
C ALA A 262 5.34 -14.57 -19.33
N PRO A 263 4.45 -15.51 -18.92
CA PRO A 263 3.36 -15.24 -17.98
C PRO A 263 3.81 -14.57 -16.67
N LYS A 264 4.95 -14.98 -16.11
CA LYS A 264 5.51 -14.36 -14.91
C LYS A 264 5.91 -12.90 -15.10
N ARG A 265 6.36 -12.53 -16.30
CA ARG A 265 6.67 -11.15 -16.65
C ARG A 265 5.40 -10.32 -16.79
N LEU A 266 4.36 -10.87 -17.41
CA LEU A 266 3.05 -10.23 -17.50
C LEU A 266 2.47 -9.97 -16.12
N ALA A 267 2.45 -10.99 -15.26
CA ALA A 267 1.95 -10.85 -13.89
C ALA A 267 2.72 -9.79 -13.08
N SER A 268 4.05 -9.75 -13.22
CA SER A 268 4.89 -8.75 -12.58
C SER A 268 4.59 -7.33 -13.05
N LEU A 269 4.48 -7.10 -14.37
CA LEU A 269 4.20 -5.79 -14.95
C LEU A 269 2.81 -5.28 -14.55
N VAL A 270 1.80 -6.14 -14.67
CA VAL A 270 0.42 -5.80 -14.31
C VAL A 270 0.32 -5.40 -12.85
N ASP A 271 0.94 -6.16 -11.94
CA ASP A 271 0.92 -5.91 -10.50
C ASP A 271 1.68 -4.64 -10.11
N ILE A 272 2.93 -4.49 -10.56
CA ILE A 272 3.78 -3.35 -10.19
C ILE A 272 3.18 -2.03 -10.65
N PHE A 273 2.73 -1.96 -11.90
CA PHE A 273 2.14 -0.72 -12.43
C PHE A 273 0.80 -0.41 -11.77
N ALA A 274 -0.06 -1.42 -11.51
CA ALA A 274 -1.31 -1.24 -10.78
C ALA A 274 -1.06 -0.58 -9.41
N CYS A 275 -0.16 -1.18 -8.63
CA CYS A 275 0.20 -0.70 -7.31
C CYS A 275 0.85 0.69 -7.35
N ALA A 276 1.81 0.92 -8.25
CA ALA A 276 2.54 2.18 -8.30
C ALA A 276 1.67 3.36 -8.74
N PHE A 277 0.76 3.15 -9.71
CA PHE A 277 -0.13 4.21 -10.16
C PHE A 277 -1.18 4.56 -9.12
N LEU A 278 -1.77 3.56 -8.46
CA LEU A 278 -2.75 3.82 -7.40
C LEU A 278 -2.11 4.51 -6.19
N ALA A 279 -0.90 4.09 -5.80
CA ALA A 279 -0.18 4.64 -4.65
C ALA A 279 0.10 6.15 -4.72
N VAL A 280 0.13 6.73 -5.92
CA VAL A 280 0.32 8.19 -6.12
C VAL A 280 -0.99 8.93 -6.40
N MET A 281 -2.13 8.25 -6.35
CA MET A 281 -3.41 8.93 -6.51
C MET A 281 -3.82 9.64 -5.22
N PRO A 282 -4.11 10.96 -5.28
CA PRO A 282 -4.50 11.73 -4.08
C PRO A 282 -5.79 11.24 -3.42
N HIS A 283 -6.60 10.52 -4.18
CA HIS A 283 -7.91 10.00 -3.76
C HIS A 283 -7.90 8.51 -3.43
N ASP A 284 -6.72 7.88 -3.40
CA ASP A 284 -6.59 6.50 -2.91
C ASP A 284 -6.93 6.43 -1.42
N GLY A 285 -7.65 5.38 -1.01
CA GLY A 285 -8.06 5.22 0.38
C GLY A 285 -6.90 5.18 1.37
N GLY A 286 -5.78 4.56 1.00
CA GLY A 286 -4.57 4.54 1.82
C GLY A 286 -3.93 5.92 1.93
N MET A 287 -3.89 6.67 0.84
CA MET A 287 -3.40 8.05 0.80
C MET A 287 -4.28 8.96 1.68
N LEU A 288 -5.60 8.88 1.56
CA LEU A 288 -6.54 9.69 2.34
C LEU A 288 -6.40 9.44 3.84
N ILE A 289 -6.34 8.16 4.27
CA ILE A 289 -6.19 7.81 5.69
C ILE A 289 -4.86 8.34 6.25
N VAL A 290 -3.76 8.14 5.54
CA VAL A 290 -2.44 8.54 6.02
C VAL A 290 -2.32 10.06 6.09
N THR A 291 -2.84 10.78 5.10
CA THR A 291 -2.78 12.25 5.06
C THR A 291 -3.66 12.88 6.12
N GLU A 292 -4.84 12.32 6.40
CA GLU A 292 -5.72 12.76 7.48
C GLU A 292 -5.03 12.59 8.84
N LEU A 293 -4.53 11.40 9.13
CA LEU A 293 -3.84 11.09 10.38
C LEU A 293 -2.58 11.93 10.60
N ALA A 294 -1.85 12.27 9.54
CA ALA A 294 -0.63 13.06 9.61
C ALA A 294 -0.87 14.58 9.53
N GLY A 295 -2.08 15.03 9.18
CA GLY A 295 -2.40 16.43 8.96
C GLY A 295 -1.60 17.06 7.80
N VAL A 296 -1.31 16.28 6.75
CA VAL A 296 -0.51 16.72 5.59
C VAL A 296 -1.28 16.56 4.29
N SER A 297 -0.93 17.36 3.27
CA SER A 297 -1.60 17.25 1.96
C SER A 297 -1.10 16.03 1.17
N PRO A 298 -1.95 15.35 0.37
CA PRO A 298 -1.54 14.26 -0.51
C PRO A 298 -0.38 14.62 -1.44
N LEU A 299 -0.37 15.84 -1.98
CA LEU A 299 0.70 16.31 -2.87
C LEU A 299 2.06 16.38 -2.16
N SER A 300 2.09 16.73 -0.87
CA SER A 300 3.32 16.73 -0.09
C SER A 300 3.85 15.30 0.15
N VAL A 301 2.95 14.34 0.32
CA VAL A 301 3.32 12.91 0.47
C VAL A 301 3.84 12.34 -0.83
N ILE A 302 3.17 12.61 -1.96
CA ILE A 302 3.60 12.16 -3.30
C ILE A 302 5.03 12.58 -3.60
N LYS A 303 5.41 13.81 -3.23
CA LYS A 303 6.78 14.34 -3.41
C LYS A 303 7.85 13.42 -2.79
N TYR A 304 7.54 12.75 -1.68
CA TYR A 304 8.44 11.87 -0.96
C TYR A 304 8.20 10.38 -1.23
N SER A 305 7.38 10.00 -2.23
CA SER A 305 7.08 8.61 -2.55
C SER A 305 8.24 7.90 -3.26
N PHE A 306 9.41 7.91 -2.61
CA PHE A 306 10.67 7.43 -3.19
C PHE A 306 10.62 5.97 -3.62
N TYR A 307 9.98 5.09 -2.85
CA TYR A 307 9.83 3.70 -3.23
C TYR A 307 8.98 3.54 -4.49
N ILE A 308 7.86 4.26 -4.59
CA ILE A 308 6.93 4.15 -5.71
C ILE A 308 7.60 4.60 -7.01
N PHE A 309 8.28 5.74 -6.99
CA PHE A 309 9.07 6.18 -8.16
C PHE A 309 10.24 5.25 -8.44
N GLY A 310 10.91 4.77 -7.39
CA GLY A 310 12.03 3.83 -7.50
C GLY A 310 11.63 2.52 -8.17
N ILE A 311 10.48 1.92 -7.81
CA ILE A 311 10.03 0.66 -8.41
C ILE A 311 9.59 0.85 -9.88
N LEU A 312 8.99 1.98 -10.22
CA LEU A 312 8.70 2.33 -11.62
C LEU A 312 9.97 2.47 -12.44
N ILE A 313 10.98 3.21 -11.93
CA ILE A 313 12.28 3.37 -12.58
C ILE A 313 12.97 2.01 -12.74
N SER A 314 12.99 1.19 -11.69
CA SER A 314 13.57 -0.16 -11.73
C SER A 314 12.86 -1.03 -12.77
N THR A 315 11.52 -0.99 -12.82
CA THR A 315 10.74 -1.73 -13.83
C THR A 315 11.04 -1.24 -15.24
N CYS A 316 11.04 0.07 -15.46
CA CYS A 316 11.40 0.67 -16.75
C CYS A 316 12.82 0.30 -17.19
N ALA A 317 13.77 0.28 -16.26
CA ALA A 317 15.13 -0.16 -16.54
C ALA A 317 15.18 -1.63 -17.00
N THR A 318 14.42 -2.53 -16.32
CA THR A 318 14.35 -3.94 -16.73
C THR A 318 13.74 -4.11 -18.13
N ILE A 319 12.75 -3.29 -18.51
CA ILE A 319 12.15 -3.30 -19.85
C ILE A 319 13.16 -2.82 -20.89
N GLN A 320 13.83 -1.68 -20.65
CA GLN A 320 14.77 -1.09 -21.61
C GLN A 320 16.01 -1.95 -21.81
N LEU A 321 16.58 -2.46 -20.73
CA LEU A 321 17.79 -3.29 -20.77
C LEU A 321 17.48 -4.74 -21.15
N GLY A 322 16.21 -5.14 -21.20
CA GLY A 322 15.81 -6.50 -21.49
C GLY A 322 16.23 -7.49 -20.38
N LEU A 323 16.32 -7.02 -19.12
CA LEU A 323 16.68 -7.84 -17.97
C LEU A 323 15.53 -8.76 -17.56
N LEU A 324 15.84 -9.80 -16.81
CA LEU A 324 14.87 -10.78 -16.26
C LEU A 324 14.04 -11.51 -17.34
N ARG A 325 14.52 -11.56 -18.58
CA ARG A 325 13.95 -12.38 -19.64
C ARG A 325 14.27 -13.86 -19.41
N THR A 326 13.31 -14.72 -19.74
CA THR A 326 13.54 -16.16 -19.74
C THR A 326 14.46 -16.55 -20.90
N GLU A 327 15.07 -17.75 -20.83
CA GLU A 327 15.91 -18.24 -21.93
C GLU A 327 15.13 -18.40 -23.24
N GLU A 328 13.86 -18.79 -23.15
CA GLU A 328 12.95 -18.87 -24.31
C GLU A 328 12.70 -17.49 -24.93
N GLU A 329 12.56 -16.47 -24.09
CA GLU A 329 12.37 -15.09 -24.53
C GLU A 329 13.61 -14.43 -25.13
N LYS A 330 14.80 -14.94 -24.83
CA LYS A 330 16.07 -14.48 -25.41
C LYS A 330 16.35 -15.06 -26.80
N ARG A 331 15.78 -16.26 -27.07
CA ARG A 331 16.02 -17.02 -28.32
C ARG A 331 15.07 -16.63 -29.47
N GLY A 332 14.07 -15.83 -29.23
CA GLY A 332 13.09 -15.32 -30.21
C GLY A 332 13.13 -13.82 -30.37
#